data_2de5446498596b343a8549777a25df9c
#
_entry.id   2de5446498596b343a8549777a25df9c
#
_cell.length_a   1.000
_cell.length_b   1.000
_cell.length_c   1.000
_cell.angle_alpha   90.00
_cell.angle_beta   90.00
_cell.angle_gamma   90.00
#
_symmetry.space_group_name_H-M   'P 1'
#
loop_
_entity.id
_entity.type
_entity.pdbx_description
1 polymer ?
#
loop_
_entity_poly.entity_id
_entity_poly.type
_entity_poly.pdbx_seq_one_letter_code
_entity_poly.pdbx_strand_id
1 'polypeptide(L)'
;MSLSLRELFLKGQNFSTKHEKYFDVYEENFSKYRGKDIIFVEIGIFNGGSLKVWKEYLGPNAKVIGIDINPECKKFEEDGIKVHIGNQSDPNFWDSFFQKVGMVDVILDDGGHTNLDQIITTAKCIDKINDDGVLMVEDTHCSYIELYNSSDKLSFINFAKKIIDDVNFTFPLDINKKMQFNYSLNKYIYSSHFYESIVVFRINRKKAIKNSKIKNQGTHHGIEDLVIQGNELHIQKIKKFTNKINFISLRKITKFLRKRINNKILKKFFN
;
A
#
# COMPACT_ATOMS: atom_id res chain seq x y z
N MET A 1 -13.42 -4.27 -30.22
CA MET A 1 -12.56 -4.10 -29.04
C MET A 1 -13.31 -3.28 -28.01
N SER A 2 -13.23 -3.62 -26.74
CA SER A 2 -13.82 -2.79 -25.69
C SER A 2 -12.98 -1.53 -25.50
N LEU A 3 -13.62 -0.39 -25.23
CA LEU A 3 -12.94 0.87 -24.99
C LEU A 3 -12.04 0.79 -23.74
N SER A 4 -10.92 1.51 -23.75
CA SER A 4 -10.10 1.75 -22.58
C SER A 4 -10.81 2.65 -21.58
N LEU A 5 -10.37 2.64 -20.32
CA LEU A 5 -10.93 3.54 -19.30
C LEU A 5 -10.81 5.02 -19.70
N ARG A 6 -9.66 5.40 -20.29
CA ARG A 6 -9.42 6.76 -20.77
C ARG A 6 -10.40 7.16 -21.88
N GLU A 7 -10.68 6.28 -22.82
CA GLU A 7 -11.65 6.56 -23.91
C GLU A 7 -13.08 6.71 -23.34
N LEU A 8 -13.45 5.88 -22.36
CA LEU A 8 -14.74 6.00 -21.67
C LEU A 8 -14.84 7.30 -20.88
N PHE A 9 -13.78 7.66 -20.15
CA PHE A 9 -13.72 8.89 -19.37
C PHE A 9 -13.90 10.14 -20.25
N LEU A 10 -13.23 10.18 -21.40
CA LEU A 10 -13.36 11.31 -22.35
C LEU A 10 -14.75 11.44 -22.98
N LYS A 11 -15.54 10.37 -22.99
CA LYS A 11 -16.94 10.37 -23.45
C LYS A 11 -17.94 10.63 -22.32
N GLY A 12 -17.49 10.70 -21.08
CA GLY A 12 -18.34 10.93 -19.92
C GLY A 12 -19.18 12.19 -20.04
N GLN A 13 -20.46 12.12 -19.65
CA GLN A 13 -21.40 13.24 -19.75
C GLN A 13 -21.28 14.21 -18.57
N ASN A 14 -20.97 13.71 -17.38
CA ASN A 14 -20.80 14.51 -16.19
C ASN A 14 -19.35 14.97 -16.08
N PHE A 15 -19.16 16.23 -15.69
CA PHE A 15 -17.83 16.80 -15.54
C PHE A 15 -17.02 16.04 -14.47
N SER A 16 -15.81 15.63 -14.81
CA SER A 16 -14.81 15.08 -13.93
C SER A 16 -13.41 15.42 -14.46
N THR A 17 -12.42 15.44 -13.59
CA THR A 17 -11.01 15.64 -13.95
C THR A 17 -10.15 14.54 -13.36
N LYS A 18 -9.17 14.08 -14.11
CA LYS A 18 -8.16 13.11 -13.65
C LYS A 18 -6.81 13.45 -14.26
N HIS A 19 -5.75 13.16 -13.56
CA HIS A 19 -4.42 13.28 -14.12
C HIS A 19 -4.20 12.23 -15.22
N GLU A 20 -3.58 12.63 -16.34
CA GLU A 20 -3.38 11.76 -17.52
C GLU A 20 -2.70 10.42 -17.14
N LYS A 21 -1.64 10.47 -16.33
CA LYS A 21 -0.89 9.27 -15.93
C LYS A 21 -1.69 8.28 -15.06
N TYR A 22 -2.80 8.71 -14.47
CA TYR A 22 -3.61 7.82 -13.62
C TYR A 22 -4.28 6.73 -14.44
N PHE A 23 -4.58 6.97 -15.71
CA PHE A 23 -5.24 5.98 -16.57
C PHE A 23 -4.40 4.73 -16.78
N ASP A 24 -3.07 4.85 -16.91
CA ASP A 24 -2.18 3.71 -17.01
C ASP A 24 -2.19 2.88 -15.70
N VAL A 25 -2.20 3.58 -14.56
CA VAL A 25 -2.25 2.93 -13.24
C VAL A 25 -3.60 2.23 -13.01
N TYR A 26 -4.71 2.84 -13.46
CA TYR A 26 -6.02 2.21 -13.40
C TYR A 26 -6.09 0.95 -14.27
N GLU A 27 -5.64 1.03 -15.52
CA GLU A 27 -5.63 -0.14 -16.42
C GLU A 27 -4.79 -1.28 -15.86
N GLU A 28 -3.59 -1.00 -15.32
CA GLU A 28 -2.73 -2.01 -14.69
C GLU A 28 -3.43 -2.71 -13.51
N ASN A 29 -4.16 -1.96 -12.70
CA ASN A 29 -4.71 -2.49 -11.45
C ASN A 29 -6.16 -2.96 -11.56
N PHE A 30 -6.97 -2.40 -12.47
CA PHE A 30 -8.40 -2.65 -12.53
C PHE A 30 -8.87 -3.43 -13.75
N SER A 31 -8.09 -3.52 -14.84
CA SER A 31 -8.48 -4.26 -16.06
C SER A 31 -8.88 -5.72 -15.79
N LYS A 32 -8.25 -6.35 -14.82
CA LYS A 32 -8.55 -7.73 -14.40
C LYS A 32 -9.96 -7.93 -13.83
N TYR A 33 -10.66 -6.84 -13.45
CA TYR A 33 -12.01 -6.90 -12.88
C TYR A 33 -13.12 -6.72 -13.91
N ARG A 34 -12.80 -6.38 -15.15
CA ARG A 34 -13.79 -6.19 -16.22
C ARG A 34 -14.61 -7.46 -16.42
N GLY A 35 -15.93 -7.29 -16.48
CA GLY A 35 -16.91 -8.37 -16.67
C GLY A 35 -17.12 -9.27 -15.46
N LYS A 36 -16.47 -9.01 -14.33
CA LYS A 36 -16.61 -9.82 -13.11
C LYS A 36 -17.72 -9.30 -12.19
N ASP A 37 -18.28 -10.20 -11.40
CA ASP A 37 -19.16 -9.84 -10.27
C ASP A 37 -18.28 -9.40 -9.11
N ILE A 38 -18.15 -8.09 -8.96
CA ILE A 38 -17.35 -7.44 -7.93
C ILE A 38 -18.07 -6.25 -7.31
N ILE A 39 -17.62 -5.84 -6.14
CA ILE A 39 -18.00 -4.58 -5.49
C ILE A 39 -16.83 -3.61 -5.60
N PHE A 40 -17.05 -2.54 -6.38
CA PHE A 40 -16.10 -1.43 -6.56
C PHE A 40 -16.60 -0.23 -5.78
N VAL A 41 -15.78 0.34 -4.92
CA VAL A 41 -16.10 1.51 -4.11
C VAL A 41 -15.21 2.68 -4.52
N GLU A 42 -15.81 3.83 -4.87
CA GLU A 42 -15.12 5.10 -5.08
C GLU A 42 -15.51 6.09 -3.98
N ILE A 43 -14.50 6.70 -3.36
CA ILE A 43 -14.65 7.77 -2.39
C ILE A 43 -14.38 9.09 -3.09
N GLY A 44 -15.28 10.08 -2.94
CA GLY A 44 -15.22 11.34 -3.68
C GLY A 44 -15.94 11.24 -5.03
N ILE A 45 -17.23 11.56 -5.03
CA ILE A 45 -18.08 11.43 -6.23
C ILE A 45 -18.19 12.74 -7.01
N PHE A 46 -18.08 13.85 -6.28
CA PHE A 46 -18.22 15.20 -6.84
C PHE A 46 -19.45 15.32 -7.76
N ASN A 47 -19.29 15.46 -9.07
CA ASN A 47 -20.38 15.54 -10.05
C ASN A 47 -20.83 14.18 -10.62
N GLY A 48 -20.40 13.06 -10.04
CA GLY A 48 -20.78 11.71 -10.43
C GLY A 48 -20.24 11.25 -11.79
N GLY A 49 -19.27 11.98 -12.35
CA GLY A 49 -18.72 11.69 -13.69
C GLY A 49 -17.98 10.37 -13.75
N SER A 50 -17.22 10.04 -12.72
CA SER A 50 -16.43 8.81 -12.62
C SER A 50 -17.28 7.57 -12.36
N LEU A 51 -18.34 7.65 -11.55
CA LEU A 51 -19.17 6.47 -11.20
C LEU A 51 -19.73 5.74 -12.42
N LYS A 52 -20.29 6.52 -13.40
CA LYS A 52 -20.82 5.97 -14.65
C LYS A 52 -19.71 5.36 -15.50
N VAL A 53 -18.56 6.02 -15.55
CA VAL A 53 -17.40 5.52 -16.28
C VAL A 53 -16.91 4.21 -15.67
N TRP A 54 -16.84 4.10 -14.35
CA TRP A 54 -16.48 2.84 -13.68
C TRP A 54 -17.50 1.74 -13.96
N LYS A 55 -18.81 2.06 -13.90
CA LYS A 55 -19.86 1.08 -14.20
C LYS A 55 -19.78 0.56 -15.64
N GLU A 56 -19.55 1.43 -16.61
CA GLU A 56 -19.37 1.04 -18.01
C GLU A 56 -18.08 0.23 -18.22
N TYR A 57 -16.96 0.68 -17.62
CA TYR A 57 -15.67 0.01 -17.75
C TYR A 57 -15.66 -1.40 -17.15
N LEU A 58 -16.20 -1.56 -15.96
CA LEU A 58 -16.24 -2.83 -15.22
C LEU A 58 -17.31 -3.78 -15.77
N GLY A 59 -18.37 -3.23 -16.36
CA GLY A 59 -19.43 -3.99 -17.00
C GLY A 59 -20.65 -4.27 -16.09
N PRO A 60 -21.67 -4.95 -16.62
CA PRO A 60 -22.98 -5.06 -16.01
C PRO A 60 -22.99 -5.81 -14.66
N ASN A 61 -22.08 -6.74 -14.47
CA ASN A 61 -22.03 -7.57 -13.25
C ASN A 61 -21.42 -6.83 -12.04
N ALA A 62 -20.64 -5.77 -12.27
CA ALA A 62 -20.03 -5.01 -11.19
C ALA A 62 -21.06 -4.15 -10.47
N LYS A 63 -20.98 -4.13 -9.14
CA LYS A 63 -21.71 -3.20 -8.27
C LYS A 63 -20.79 -2.03 -7.97
N VAL A 64 -21.16 -0.83 -8.40
CA VAL A 64 -20.39 0.39 -8.14
C VAL A 64 -21.03 1.12 -6.96
N ILE A 65 -20.22 1.48 -5.98
CA ILE A 65 -20.63 2.22 -4.79
C ILE A 65 -19.83 3.50 -4.73
N GLY A 66 -20.53 4.64 -4.68
CA GLY A 66 -19.93 5.94 -4.40
C GLY A 66 -20.08 6.32 -2.94
N ILE A 67 -19.06 6.96 -2.39
CA ILE A 67 -19.09 7.57 -1.04
C ILE A 67 -18.76 9.05 -1.18
N ASP A 68 -19.56 9.91 -0.59
CA ASP A 68 -19.29 11.35 -0.54
C ASP A 68 -19.82 11.95 0.77
N ILE A 69 -19.20 13.04 1.21
CA ILE A 69 -19.65 13.78 2.39
C ILE A 69 -20.85 14.69 2.05
N ASN A 70 -20.99 15.08 0.78
CA ASN A 70 -22.05 15.96 0.31
C ASN A 70 -23.34 15.17 0.07
N PRO A 71 -24.45 15.46 0.78
CA PRO A 71 -25.72 14.75 0.62
C PRO A 71 -26.32 14.90 -0.79
N GLU A 72 -26.00 15.97 -1.53
CA GLU A 72 -26.45 16.17 -2.90
C GLU A 72 -25.95 15.10 -3.87
N CYS A 73 -24.86 14.41 -3.54
CA CYS A 73 -24.34 13.31 -4.34
C CYS A 73 -25.28 12.10 -4.40
N LYS A 74 -26.28 12.03 -3.49
CA LYS A 74 -27.31 10.98 -3.51
C LYS A 74 -28.09 10.91 -4.83
N LYS A 75 -28.22 12.01 -5.54
CA LYS A 75 -28.88 12.09 -6.85
C LYS A 75 -28.21 11.27 -7.96
N PHE A 76 -26.97 10.85 -7.79
CA PHE A 76 -26.23 10.02 -8.76
C PHE A 76 -26.49 8.52 -8.57
N GLU A 77 -27.34 8.15 -7.62
CA GLU A 77 -27.74 6.76 -7.44
C GLU A 77 -28.65 6.32 -8.60
N GLU A 78 -28.31 5.22 -9.23
CA GLU A 78 -29.05 4.62 -10.33
C GLU A 78 -28.88 3.09 -10.32
N ASP A 79 -29.47 2.37 -11.29
CA ASP A 79 -29.34 0.92 -11.36
C ASP A 79 -27.86 0.50 -11.51
N GLY A 80 -27.44 -0.38 -10.61
CA GLY A 80 -26.04 -0.84 -10.51
C GLY A 80 -25.06 0.14 -9.88
N ILE A 81 -25.53 1.36 -9.48
CA ILE A 81 -24.73 2.36 -8.75
C ILE A 81 -25.45 2.72 -7.45
N LYS A 82 -24.80 2.54 -6.31
CA LYS A 82 -25.28 2.95 -4.99
C LYS A 82 -24.45 4.09 -4.44
N VAL A 83 -25.08 5.00 -3.70
CA VAL A 83 -24.39 6.14 -3.07
C VAL A 83 -24.62 6.15 -1.57
N HIS A 84 -23.53 6.18 -0.82
CA HIS A 84 -23.53 6.34 0.63
C HIS A 84 -23.01 7.73 1.00
N ILE A 85 -23.74 8.42 1.85
CA ILE A 85 -23.31 9.72 2.37
C ILE A 85 -22.62 9.52 3.70
N GLY A 86 -21.39 10.05 3.81
CA GLY A 86 -20.59 9.95 5.02
C GLY A 86 -19.20 10.55 4.91
N ASN A 87 -18.58 10.73 6.06
CA ASN A 87 -17.25 11.31 6.16
C ASN A 87 -16.20 10.19 6.24
N GLN A 88 -15.29 10.14 5.26
CA GLN A 88 -14.21 9.12 5.21
C GLN A 88 -13.22 9.20 6.39
N SER A 89 -13.10 10.35 7.06
CA SER A 89 -12.30 10.49 8.27
C SER A 89 -13.00 10.06 9.56
N ASP A 90 -14.29 9.65 9.49
CA ASP A 90 -15.00 9.11 10.64
C ASP A 90 -14.91 7.57 10.71
N PRO A 91 -14.21 7.01 11.71
CA PRO A 91 -14.13 5.56 11.89
C PRO A 91 -15.50 4.88 12.05
N ASN A 92 -16.48 5.54 12.66
CA ASN A 92 -17.82 4.97 12.88
C ASN A 92 -18.61 4.86 11.57
N PHE A 93 -18.39 5.78 10.64
CA PHE A 93 -18.95 5.68 9.29
C PHE A 93 -18.51 4.37 8.63
N TRP A 94 -17.23 4.04 8.66
CA TRP A 94 -16.71 2.81 8.06
C TRP A 94 -17.26 1.55 8.72
N ASP A 95 -17.39 1.53 10.04
CA ASP A 95 -17.96 0.38 10.75
C ASP A 95 -19.41 0.15 10.31
N SER A 96 -20.22 1.23 10.20
CA SER A 96 -21.59 1.17 9.72
C SER A 96 -21.70 0.82 8.24
N PHE A 97 -20.80 1.32 7.40
CA PHE A 97 -20.74 1.04 5.98
C PHE A 97 -20.51 -0.46 5.73
N PHE A 98 -19.45 -1.02 6.33
CA PHE A 98 -19.13 -2.43 6.14
C PHE A 98 -20.12 -3.39 6.81
N GLN A 99 -20.83 -2.96 7.84
CA GLN A 99 -21.94 -3.73 8.39
C GLN A 99 -23.08 -3.91 7.35
N LYS A 100 -23.29 -2.92 6.50
CA LYS A 100 -24.36 -2.95 5.46
C LYS A 100 -23.89 -3.61 4.16
N VAL A 101 -22.65 -3.35 3.75
CA VAL A 101 -22.13 -3.74 2.43
C VAL A 101 -21.37 -5.06 2.47
N GLY A 102 -20.72 -5.38 3.59
CA GLY A 102 -19.84 -6.53 3.72
C GLY A 102 -18.45 -6.28 3.14
N MET A 103 -17.80 -7.36 2.68
CA MET A 103 -16.49 -7.28 2.02
C MET A 103 -16.63 -6.71 0.60
N VAL A 104 -15.60 -5.99 0.16
CA VAL A 104 -15.54 -5.38 -1.17
C VAL A 104 -14.28 -5.83 -1.91
N ASP A 105 -14.20 -5.59 -3.22
CA ASP A 105 -13.05 -6.05 -4.03
C ASP A 105 -12.09 -4.92 -4.35
N VAL A 106 -12.60 -3.72 -4.60
CA VAL A 106 -11.79 -2.55 -4.92
C VAL A 106 -12.29 -1.35 -4.14
N ILE A 107 -11.36 -0.60 -3.57
CA ILE A 107 -11.62 0.74 -3.04
C ILE A 107 -10.66 1.71 -3.73
N LEU A 108 -11.23 2.74 -4.34
CA LEU A 108 -10.53 3.89 -4.91
C LEU A 108 -10.80 5.11 -4.01
N ASP A 109 -9.77 5.61 -3.37
CA ASP A 109 -9.84 6.83 -2.54
C ASP A 109 -9.40 8.04 -3.35
N ASP A 110 -10.38 8.80 -3.83
CA ASP A 110 -10.26 10.07 -4.53
C ASP A 110 -11.08 11.16 -3.78
N GLY A 111 -11.05 11.11 -2.45
CA GLY A 111 -11.94 11.89 -1.58
C GLY A 111 -11.39 13.24 -1.15
N GLY A 112 -11.25 13.45 0.16
CA GLY A 112 -10.83 14.75 0.72
C GLY A 112 -9.33 15.02 0.68
N HIS A 113 -8.50 14.05 0.35
CA HIS A 113 -7.03 14.07 0.20
C HIS A 113 -6.24 14.57 1.42
N THR A 114 -6.89 14.85 2.56
CA THR A 114 -6.13 15.17 3.77
C THR A 114 -5.43 13.93 4.30
N ASN A 115 -4.32 14.12 5.04
CA ASN A 115 -3.62 13.01 5.65
C ASN A 115 -4.54 12.18 6.56
N LEU A 116 -5.47 12.82 7.28
CA LEU A 116 -6.43 12.14 8.14
C LEU A 116 -7.37 11.25 7.32
N ASP A 117 -7.93 11.77 6.22
CA ASP A 117 -8.85 11.06 5.35
C ASP A 117 -8.21 9.78 4.82
N GLN A 118 -7.06 9.92 4.18
CA GLN A 118 -6.35 8.80 3.54
C GLN A 118 -5.85 7.76 4.56
N ILE A 119 -5.39 8.20 5.75
CA ILE A 119 -4.93 7.29 6.82
C ILE A 119 -6.11 6.50 7.42
N ILE A 120 -7.22 7.18 7.75
CA ILE A 120 -8.39 6.51 8.33
C ILE A 120 -9.01 5.54 7.32
N THR A 121 -9.19 5.96 6.05
CA THR A 121 -9.63 5.07 4.98
C THR A 121 -8.76 3.82 4.90
N THR A 122 -7.44 3.99 4.82
CA THR A 122 -6.52 2.85 4.72
C THR A 122 -6.62 1.92 5.93
N ALA A 123 -6.62 2.49 7.13
CA ALA A 123 -6.65 1.72 8.38
C ALA A 123 -7.97 0.95 8.59
N LYS A 124 -9.11 1.50 8.12
CA LYS A 124 -10.44 0.90 8.32
C LYS A 124 -10.87 -0.03 7.18
N CYS A 125 -10.25 0.10 6.00
CA CYS A 125 -10.73 -0.59 4.81
C CYS A 125 -9.90 -1.82 4.43
N ILE A 126 -8.60 -1.86 4.70
CA ILE A 126 -7.70 -2.94 4.23
C ILE A 126 -8.19 -4.33 4.65
N ASP A 127 -8.67 -4.50 5.88
CA ASP A 127 -9.15 -5.79 6.38
C ASP A 127 -10.54 -6.16 5.84
N LYS A 128 -11.23 -5.25 5.14
CA LYS A 128 -12.55 -5.41 4.54
C LYS A 128 -12.50 -5.63 3.03
N ILE A 129 -11.32 -5.69 2.44
CA ILE A 129 -11.14 -5.99 1.03
C ILE A 129 -10.89 -7.50 0.87
N ASN A 130 -11.53 -8.13 -0.13
CA ASN A 130 -11.37 -9.52 -0.50
C ASN A 130 -9.93 -9.83 -0.94
N ASP A 131 -9.54 -11.11 -0.89
CA ASP A 131 -8.26 -11.54 -1.47
C ASP A 131 -8.24 -11.28 -2.98
N ASP A 132 -7.07 -10.88 -3.50
CA ASP A 132 -6.84 -10.35 -4.85
C ASP A 132 -7.49 -8.99 -5.13
N GLY A 133 -8.06 -8.37 -4.10
CA GLY A 133 -8.59 -7.03 -4.14
C GLY A 133 -7.53 -5.93 -3.98
N VAL A 134 -7.97 -4.68 -4.10
CA VAL A 134 -7.10 -3.50 -4.17
C VAL A 134 -7.68 -2.34 -3.37
N LEU A 135 -6.83 -1.68 -2.57
CA LEU A 135 -7.02 -0.29 -2.15
C LEU A 135 -6.07 0.59 -2.95
N MET A 136 -6.60 1.55 -3.69
CA MET A 136 -5.85 2.60 -4.38
C MET A 136 -6.16 3.94 -3.74
N VAL A 137 -5.14 4.71 -3.41
CA VAL A 137 -5.25 6.06 -2.84
C VAL A 137 -4.64 7.04 -3.80
N GLU A 138 -5.44 7.99 -4.29
CA GLU A 138 -5.04 9.04 -5.21
C GLU A 138 -4.57 10.30 -4.49
N ASP A 139 -3.98 11.20 -5.26
CA ASP A 139 -3.56 12.53 -4.85
C ASP A 139 -2.68 12.53 -3.59
N THR A 140 -1.85 11.49 -3.47
CA THR A 140 -0.93 11.34 -2.32
C THR A 140 0.13 12.44 -2.25
N HIS A 141 0.32 13.23 -3.32
CA HIS A 141 1.12 14.45 -3.33
C HIS A 141 0.58 15.52 -2.37
N CYS A 142 -0.72 15.48 -2.05
CA CYS A 142 -1.33 16.33 -1.01
C CYS A 142 -0.68 16.17 0.36
N SER A 143 0.01 15.06 0.60
CA SER A 143 0.88 14.88 1.78
C SER A 143 1.97 15.94 1.95
N TYR A 144 2.31 16.67 0.89
CA TYR A 144 3.35 17.69 0.85
C TYR A 144 2.80 19.12 0.74
N ILE A 145 1.47 19.28 0.73
CA ILE A 145 0.79 20.55 0.54
C ILE A 145 0.14 20.99 1.85
N GLU A 146 0.52 22.16 2.37
CA GLU A 146 0.06 22.69 3.65
C GLU A 146 -1.47 22.82 3.74
N LEU A 147 -2.12 23.14 2.63
CA LEU A 147 -3.59 23.24 2.54
C LEU A 147 -4.31 21.95 2.99
N TYR A 148 -3.69 20.80 2.81
CA TYR A 148 -4.25 19.48 3.20
C TYR A 148 -3.75 19.01 4.57
N ASN A 149 -3.40 19.95 5.47
CA ASN A 149 -2.88 19.66 6.80
C ASN A 149 -1.62 18.80 6.77
N SER A 150 -0.69 19.14 5.88
CA SER A 150 0.58 18.43 5.79
C SER A 150 1.33 18.55 7.13
N SER A 151 1.69 17.39 7.66
CA SER A 151 2.64 17.27 8.76
C SER A 151 3.73 16.33 8.27
N ASP A 152 4.96 16.81 8.24
CA ASP A 152 6.11 16.02 7.76
C ASP A 152 6.19 14.62 8.37
N LYS A 153 5.78 14.49 9.64
CA LYS A 153 5.86 13.23 10.39
C LYS A 153 4.60 12.38 10.30
N LEU A 154 3.41 13.00 10.18
CA LEU A 154 2.11 12.33 10.23
C LEU A 154 1.41 12.34 8.86
N SER A 155 2.15 12.48 7.78
CA SER A 155 1.61 12.43 6.43
C SER A 155 1.18 11.01 6.01
N PHE A 156 0.25 10.94 5.07
CA PHE A 156 -0.18 9.66 4.50
C PHE A 156 0.99 8.89 3.87
N ILE A 157 1.88 9.57 3.16
CA ILE A 157 3.07 8.93 2.58
C ILE A 157 3.96 8.32 3.66
N ASN A 158 4.14 8.99 4.82
CA ASN A 158 4.91 8.39 5.91
C ASN A 158 4.18 7.22 6.58
N PHE A 159 2.85 7.26 6.63
CA PHE A 159 2.05 6.11 7.07
C PHE A 159 2.20 4.92 6.11
N ALA A 160 2.10 5.15 4.79
CA ALA A 160 2.29 4.13 3.76
C ALA A 160 3.71 3.52 3.81
N LYS A 161 4.75 4.33 4.05
CA LYS A 161 6.13 3.82 4.26
C LYS A 161 6.22 2.91 5.49
N LYS A 162 5.51 3.22 6.59
CA LYS A 162 5.45 2.32 7.75
C LYS A 162 4.74 1.01 7.46
N ILE A 163 3.73 1.02 6.59
CA ILE A 163 3.10 -0.21 6.11
C ILE A 163 4.10 -1.07 5.32
N ILE A 164 4.93 -0.47 4.46
CA ILE A 164 5.99 -1.20 3.75
C ILE A 164 6.96 -1.83 4.74
N ASP A 165 7.38 -1.08 5.76
CA ASP A 165 8.26 -1.61 6.80
C ASP A 165 7.60 -2.78 7.53
N ASP A 166 6.30 -2.68 7.87
CA ASP A 166 5.52 -3.73 8.55
C ASP A 166 5.46 -5.00 7.69
N VAL A 167 5.16 -4.88 6.38
CA VAL A 167 5.12 -6.01 5.44
C VAL A 167 6.48 -6.70 5.34
N ASN A 168 7.56 -5.93 5.20
CA ASN A 168 8.91 -6.48 5.06
C ASN A 168 9.43 -7.08 6.38
N PHE A 169 8.97 -6.58 7.53
CA PHE A 169 9.37 -7.07 8.85
C PHE A 169 8.84 -8.47 9.15
N THR A 170 7.86 -8.97 8.39
CA THR A 170 7.36 -10.35 8.49
C THR A 170 8.34 -11.38 7.96
N PHE A 171 9.33 -10.98 7.16
CA PHE A 171 10.36 -11.88 6.66
C PHE A 171 11.11 -12.54 7.83
N PRO A 172 11.43 -13.85 7.78
CA PRO A 172 12.10 -14.52 8.89
C PRO A 172 13.47 -13.91 9.16
N LEU A 173 13.55 -13.12 10.19
CA LEU A 173 14.79 -12.54 10.71
C LEU A 173 15.11 -13.19 12.05
N ASP A 174 16.37 -13.56 12.26
CA ASP A 174 16.91 -14.03 13.56
C ASP A 174 16.99 -12.90 14.62
N ILE A 175 16.24 -11.82 14.44
CA ILE A 175 16.33 -10.62 15.28
C ILE A 175 15.03 -10.44 16.04
N ASN A 176 15.11 -10.54 17.37
CA ASN A 176 14.05 -10.19 18.32
C ASN A 176 13.77 -8.67 18.37
N LYS A 177 13.62 -8.01 17.24
CA LYS A 177 13.19 -6.61 17.17
C LYS A 177 11.69 -6.57 16.90
N LYS A 178 10.93 -6.04 17.85
CA LYS A 178 9.53 -5.67 17.61
C LYS A 178 9.52 -4.33 16.88
N MET A 179 8.86 -4.24 15.73
CA MET A 179 8.47 -2.96 15.17
C MET A 179 7.36 -2.37 16.04
N GLN A 180 7.54 -1.13 16.46
CA GLN A 180 6.48 -0.37 17.13
C GLN A 180 5.59 0.27 16.05
N PHE A 181 4.62 -0.50 15.55
CA PHE A 181 3.58 0.00 14.68
C PHE A 181 2.23 -0.47 15.21
N ASN A 182 1.37 0.48 15.59
CA ASN A 182 0.09 0.17 16.25
C ASN A 182 -0.95 -0.41 15.30
N TYR A 183 -0.76 -0.25 13.98
CA TYR A 183 -1.63 -0.78 12.93
C TYR A 183 -0.87 -1.77 12.08
N SER A 184 -0.75 -3.01 12.55
CA SER A 184 -0.15 -4.07 11.73
C SER A 184 -1.15 -4.55 10.68
N LEU A 185 -0.86 -4.26 9.41
CA LEU A 185 -1.66 -4.64 8.24
C LEU A 185 -0.99 -5.74 7.41
N ASN A 186 0.18 -6.21 7.84
CA ASN A 186 1.00 -7.17 7.12
C ASN A 186 0.32 -8.51 6.81
N LYS A 187 -0.67 -8.91 7.60
CA LYS A 187 -1.44 -10.15 7.37
C LYS A 187 -2.47 -10.04 6.25
N TYR A 188 -2.69 -8.86 5.70
CA TYR A 188 -3.63 -8.59 4.61
C TYR A 188 -2.92 -8.20 3.34
N ILE A 189 -1.85 -7.38 3.44
CA ILE A 189 -1.17 -6.77 2.30
C ILE A 189 -0.11 -7.70 1.75
N TYR A 190 -0.29 -8.11 0.50
CA TYR A 190 0.69 -8.88 -0.26
C TYR A 190 1.78 -8.00 -0.87
N SER A 191 1.39 -6.84 -1.43
CA SER A 191 2.34 -5.89 -2.02
C SER A 191 1.81 -4.46 -1.96
N SER A 192 2.75 -3.50 -1.98
CA SER A 192 2.47 -2.07 -2.05
C SER A 192 3.23 -1.47 -3.24
N HIS A 193 2.54 -0.66 -4.03
CA HIS A 193 3.09 -0.02 -5.22
C HIS A 193 2.95 1.50 -5.06
N PHE A 194 4.01 2.21 -5.40
CA PHE A 194 4.05 3.68 -5.35
C PHE A 194 4.26 4.19 -6.77
N TYR A 195 3.29 4.93 -7.25
CA TYR A 195 3.35 5.68 -8.49
C TYR A 195 3.46 7.17 -8.19
N GLU A 196 3.62 8.01 -9.23
CA GLU A 196 3.51 9.45 -9.04
C GLU A 196 2.09 9.78 -8.56
N SER A 197 1.97 10.25 -7.33
CA SER A 197 0.72 10.67 -6.70
C SER A 197 -0.33 9.56 -6.44
N ILE A 198 0.01 8.28 -6.61
CA ILE A 198 -0.86 7.16 -6.27
C ILE A 198 -0.10 6.13 -5.43
N VAL A 199 -0.79 5.61 -4.40
CA VAL A 199 -0.33 4.43 -3.64
C VAL A 199 -1.37 3.32 -3.78
N VAL A 200 -0.90 2.11 -4.09
CA VAL A 200 -1.75 0.93 -4.28
C VAL A 200 -1.35 -0.15 -3.29
N PHE A 201 -2.30 -0.66 -2.53
CA PHE A 201 -2.15 -1.84 -1.68
C PHE A 201 -2.92 -3.01 -2.31
N ARG A 202 -2.22 -4.10 -2.63
CA ARG A 202 -2.83 -5.35 -3.11
C ARG A 202 -3.03 -6.31 -1.95
N ILE A 203 -4.25 -6.74 -1.77
CA ILE A 203 -4.68 -7.57 -0.64
C ILE A 203 -4.69 -9.04 -1.05
N ASN A 204 -4.01 -9.89 -0.31
CA ASN A 204 -4.11 -11.33 -0.43
C ASN A 204 -3.56 -11.99 0.85
N ARG A 205 -4.44 -12.45 1.71
CA ARG A 205 -4.10 -13.02 3.02
C ARG A 205 -3.25 -14.27 2.91
N LYS A 206 -3.50 -15.09 1.88
CA LYS A 206 -2.74 -16.34 1.65
C LYS A 206 -1.29 -16.05 1.25
N LYS A 207 -1.06 -15.01 0.44
CA LYS A 207 0.28 -14.60 0.02
C LYS A 207 0.98 -13.72 1.06
N ALA A 208 0.23 -13.07 1.95
CA ALA A 208 0.75 -12.25 3.04
C ALA A 208 1.22 -13.05 4.27
N ILE A 209 1.14 -14.39 4.24
CA ILE A 209 1.68 -15.24 5.29
C ILE A 209 3.21 -15.16 5.34
N LYS A 210 3.77 -15.53 6.51
CA LYS A 210 5.21 -15.57 6.73
C LYS A 210 5.93 -16.37 5.64
N ASN A 211 6.88 -15.73 4.97
CA ASN A 211 7.65 -16.35 3.89
C ASN A 211 8.56 -17.47 4.43
N SER A 212 8.76 -18.52 3.64
CA SER A 212 9.64 -19.64 3.95
C SER A 212 10.67 -19.84 2.84
N LYS A 213 11.83 -20.37 3.21
CA LYS A 213 12.88 -20.74 2.23
C LYS A 213 12.53 -22.10 1.64
N ILE A 214 12.63 -22.21 0.32
CA ILE A 214 12.63 -23.50 -0.39
C ILE A 214 14.05 -23.80 -0.86
N LYS A 215 14.41 -25.08 -0.90
CA LYS A 215 15.67 -25.55 -1.47
C LYS A 215 15.39 -26.28 -2.76
N ASN A 216 16.22 -26.05 -3.77
CA ASN A 216 16.22 -26.88 -4.98
C ASN A 216 16.92 -28.23 -4.70
N GLN A 217 16.93 -29.12 -5.68
CA GLN A 217 17.55 -30.46 -5.59
C GLN A 217 19.06 -30.43 -5.94
N GLY A 218 19.67 -29.26 -6.07
CA GLY A 218 21.07 -29.12 -6.43
C GLY A 218 22.00 -29.72 -5.37
N THR A 219 22.92 -30.55 -5.81
CA THR A 219 23.92 -31.25 -4.95
C THR A 219 25.31 -30.59 -4.97
N HIS A 220 25.54 -29.65 -5.90
CA HIS A 220 26.83 -28.98 -6.01
C HIS A 220 26.93 -27.78 -5.06
N HIS A 221 27.88 -27.80 -4.17
CA HIS A 221 28.22 -26.74 -3.21
C HIS A 221 29.59 -26.19 -3.55
N GLY A 222 29.71 -25.37 -4.60
CA GLY A 222 31.01 -24.94 -5.12
C GLY A 222 31.44 -23.53 -4.71
N ILE A 223 30.51 -22.68 -4.28
CA ILE A 223 30.81 -21.26 -3.97
C ILE A 223 30.33 -20.94 -2.56
N GLU A 224 31.27 -20.46 -1.74
CA GLU A 224 30.98 -20.04 -0.38
C GLU A 224 30.45 -18.59 -0.34
N ASP A 225 29.52 -18.31 0.57
CA ASP A 225 28.98 -16.96 0.77
C ASP A 225 30.05 -16.04 1.38
N LEU A 226 30.70 -15.23 0.54
CA LEU A 226 31.75 -14.29 0.94
C LEU A 226 31.26 -13.24 1.95
N VAL A 227 29.96 -12.98 2.03
CA VAL A 227 29.39 -12.04 3.03
C VAL A 227 29.47 -12.65 4.43
N ILE A 228 29.22 -13.93 4.55
CA ILE A 228 29.36 -14.67 5.82
C ILE A 228 30.83 -14.86 6.16
N GLN A 229 31.65 -15.33 5.21
CA GLN A 229 33.09 -15.53 5.39
C GLN A 229 33.85 -14.23 5.64
N GLY A 230 33.53 -13.14 4.93
CA GLY A 230 34.20 -11.85 5.16
C GLY A 230 34.07 -11.36 6.60
N ASN A 231 32.96 -11.72 7.28
CA ASN A 231 32.80 -11.45 8.70
C ASN A 231 33.64 -12.37 9.57
N GLU A 232 33.80 -13.65 9.22
CA GLU A 232 34.58 -14.62 9.97
C GLU A 232 36.07 -14.41 9.80
N LEU A 233 36.54 -14.14 8.57
CA LEU A 233 37.95 -13.83 8.27
C LEU A 233 38.43 -12.55 8.98
N HIS A 234 37.57 -11.53 9.05
CA HIS A 234 37.88 -10.30 9.79
C HIS A 234 38.00 -10.55 11.30
N ILE A 235 37.10 -11.39 11.82
CA ILE A 235 37.09 -11.79 13.21
C ILE A 235 38.33 -12.67 13.51
N GLN A 236 38.75 -13.58 12.63
CA GLN A 236 39.95 -14.41 12.78
C GLN A 236 41.24 -13.57 12.72
N LYS A 237 41.34 -12.57 11.83
CA LYS A 237 42.43 -11.62 11.77
C LYS A 237 42.58 -10.83 13.08
N ILE A 238 41.46 -10.36 13.64
CA ILE A 238 41.47 -9.65 14.93
C ILE A 238 41.78 -10.56 16.09
N LYS A 239 41.35 -11.84 16.09
CA LYS A 239 41.70 -12.85 17.10
C LYS A 239 43.21 -13.13 17.16
N LYS A 240 43.89 -13.16 16.01
CA LYS A 240 45.37 -13.34 15.98
C LYS A 240 46.14 -12.18 16.66
N PHE A 241 45.54 -10.99 16.71
CA PHE A 241 46.14 -9.80 17.36
C PHE A 241 45.79 -9.64 18.83
N THR A 242 44.73 -10.30 19.33
CA THR A 242 44.21 -10.07 20.69
C THR A 242 43.90 -11.36 21.41
N ASN A 243 44.94 -11.98 21.98
CA ASN A 243 44.81 -13.24 22.76
C ASN A 243 43.98 -13.10 24.07
N LYS A 244 43.30 -11.97 24.33
CA LYS A 244 42.64 -11.68 25.60
C LYS A 244 41.24 -11.08 25.53
N ILE A 245 40.63 -10.91 24.35
CA ILE A 245 39.31 -10.27 24.25
C ILE A 245 38.21 -11.31 23.97
N ASN A 246 37.12 -11.25 24.75
CA ASN A 246 35.98 -12.15 24.66
C ASN A 246 35.31 -12.03 23.27
N PHE A 247 35.09 -13.15 22.58
CA PHE A 247 34.62 -13.28 21.20
C PHE A 247 33.30 -12.51 20.93
N ILE A 248 32.39 -12.49 21.91
CA ILE A 248 31.10 -11.77 21.84
C ILE A 248 31.33 -10.25 21.78
N SER A 249 32.31 -9.74 22.50
CA SER A 249 32.66 -8.33 22.55
C SER A 249 33.26 -7.84 21.24
N LEU A 250 34.14 -8.60 20.62
CA LEU A 250 34.76 -8.29 19.32
C LEU A 250 33.72 -8.26 18.18
N ARG A 251 32.81 -9.23 18.16
CA ARG A 251 31.73 -9.27 17.17
C ARG A 251 30.79 -8.07 17.27
N LYS A 252 30.54 -7.57 18.48
CA LYS A 252 29.75 -6.34 18.70
C LYS A 252 30.50 -5.09 18.24
N ILE A 253 31.79 -4.99 18.53
CA ILE A 253 32.65 -3.85 18.16
C ILE A 253 32.80 -3.76 16.62
N THR A 254 33.13 -4.86 15.95
CA THR A 254 33.29 -4.87 14.50
C THR A 254 31.98 -4.54 13.78
N LYS A 255 30.85 -5.05 14.29
CA LYS A 255 29.52 -4.71 13.78
C LYS A 255 29.20 -3.23 13.98
N PHE A 256 29.56 -2.66 15.11
CA PHE A 256 29.36 -1.23 15.41
C PHE A 256 30.21 -0.33 14.51
N LEU A 257 31.49 -0.64 14.32
CA LEU A 257 32.40 0.13 13.45
C LEU A 257 31.96 0.06 11.98
N ARG A 258 31.59 -1.12 11.49
CA ARG A 258 31.06 -1.29 10.12
C ARG A 258 29.78 -0.49 9.91
N LYS A 259 28.85 -0.53 10.88
CA LYS A 259 27.63 0.29 10.85
C LYS A 259 27.95 1.78 10.77
N ARG A 260 28.95 2.24 11.54
CA ARG A 260 29.36 3.66 11.57
C ARG A 260 29.97 4.12 10.24
N ILE A 261 30.81 3.28 9.63
CA ILE A 261 31.44 3.55 8.31
C ILE A 261 30.35 3.57 7.23
N ASN A 262 29.47 2.56 7.18
CA ASN A 262 28.40 2.48 6.22
C ASN A 262 27.45 3.66 6.36
N ASN A 263 27.07 4.04 7.58
CA ASN A 263 26.21 5.21 7.82
C ASN A 263 26.86 6.51 7.34
N LYS A 264 28.19 6.67 7.46
CA LYS A 264 28.89 7.85 6.93
C LYS A 264 28.81 7.91 5.40
N ILE A 265 28.90 6.76 4.73
CA ILE A 265 28.77 6.66 3.27
C ILE A 265 27.32 6.92 2.86
N LEU A 266 26.37 6.24 3.51
CA LEU A 266 24.95 6.31 3.18
C LEU A 266 24.34 7.70 3.42
N LYS A 267 24.79 8.44 4.42
CA LYS A 267 24.31 9.81 4.66
C LYS A 267 24.43 10.73 3.45
N LYS A 268 25.38 10.47 2.54
CA LYS A 268 25.51 11.23 1.29
C LYS A 268 24.33 11.06 0.33
N PHE A 269 23.53 10.00 0.49
CA PHE A 269 22.37 9.69 -0.34
C PHE A 269 21.03 10.08 0.31
N PHE A 270 21.06 10.53 1.58
CA PHE A 270 19.86 10.89 2.34
C PHE A 270 19.87 12.35 2.82
N ASN A 271 20.88 13.11 2.48
CA ASN A 271 20.95 14.55 2.63
C ASN A 271 20.85 15.20 1.26
#